data_768802521924c1ffb3463bca5e111164
#
_entry.id   768802521924c1ffb3463bca5e111164
#
_cell.length_a   1.000
_cell.length_b   1.000
_cell.length_c   1.000
_cell.angle_alpha   90.00
_cell.angle_beta   90.00
_cell.angle_gamma   90.00
#
_symmetry.space_group_name_H-M   'P 1'
#
loop_
_entity.id
_entity.type
_entity.pdbx_description
1 polymer ?
#
loop_
_entity_poly.entity_id
_entity_poly.type
_entity_poly.pdbx_seq_one_letter_code
_entity_poly.pdbx_strand_id
1 'polypeptide(L)'
;MTKNIEIEFKTGLTSEKYHELLKRFKLENNIFKQINHYFDTDDYILNQRKIVLRIRQKSDDRFKVTLKSQSEQGAFESHVLLHPDQAKDMIKNGFNTKDFFEDLDYFVTFKVSLDNYRVSTPYEGGVLFLDRCDYCNVIDYEVEYEVDDYHLGQKLFEKFLNENGIVQMPTKRKSERAFTCRR
;
A
#
# COMPACT_ATOMS: atom_id res chain seq x y z
N MET A 1 -12.36 0.39 -15.39
CA MET A 1 -11.30 -0.28 -14.59
C MET A 1 -9.95 0.10 -15.17
N THR A 2 -9.02 0.58 -14.35
CA THR A 2 -7.64 0.91 -14.76
C THR A 2 -6.74 -0.23 -14.36
N LYS A 3 -5.95 -0.76 -15.31
CA LYS A 3 -4.95 -1.82 -15.07
C LYS A 3 -3.56 -1.23 -15.29
N ASN A 4 -2.70 -1.30 -14.30
CA ASN A 4 -1.32 -0.80 -14.36
C ASN A 4 -0.34 -1.86 -13.84
N ILE A 5 0.90 -1.79 -14.30
CA ILE A 5 2.02 -2.48 -13.67
C ILE A 5 2.67 -1.48 -12.74
N GLU A 6 2.79 -1.83 -11.48
CA GLU A 6 3.45 -1.03 -10.45
C GLU A 6 4.79 -1.66 -10.11
N ILE A 7 5.85 -0.88 -10.28
CA ILE A 7 7.22 -1.25 -9.92
C ILE A 7 7.63 -0.40 -8.73
N GLU A 8 7.88 -1.02 -7.60
CA GLU A 8 8.29 -0.32 -6.38
C GLU A 8 9.45 -1.02 -5.69
N PHE A 9 10.32 -0.22 -5.11
CA PHE A 9 11.37 -0.65 -4.18
C PHE A 9 11.06 -0.09 -2.81
N LYS A 10 11.36 -0.82 -1.75
CA LYS A 10 11.08 -0.37 -0.39
C LYS A 10 12.07 -0.88 0.62
N THR A 11 12.16 -0.16 1.73
CA THR A 11 12.83 -0.58 2.94
C THR A 11 12.10 -0.06 4.17
N GLY A 12 12.18 -0.82 5.26
CA GLY A 12 11.79 -0.32 6.58
C GLY A 12 12.70 0.82 7.01
N LEU A 13 12.19 1.69 7.85
CA LEU A 13 12.91 2.82 8.44
C LEU A 13 12.76 2.78 9.96
N THR A 14 13.79 3.27 10.66
CA THR A 14 13.64 3.65 12.05
C THR A 14 12.81 4.93 12.16
N SER A 15 12.19 5.16 13.32
CA SER A 15 11.47 6.42 13.58
C SER A 15 12.37 7.64 13.37
N GLU A 16 13.62 7.58 13.84
CA GLU A 16 14.60 8.66 13.70
C GLU A 16 14.88 8.97 12.22
N LYS A 17 15.14 7.95 11.41
CA LYS A 17 15.42 8.12 9.98
C LYS A 17 14.21 8.65 9.22
N TYR A 18 13.01 8.18 9.54
CA TYR A 18 11.77 8.70 8.97
C TYR A 18 11.63 10.20 9.20
N HIS A 19 11.80 10.67 10.44
CA HIS A 19 11.70 12.10 10.77
C HIS A 19 12.84 12.92 10.15
N GLU A 20 14.04 12.38 10.07
CA GLU A 20 15.18 13.02 9.37
C GLU A 20 14.85 13.25 7.87
N LEU A 21 14.30 12.25 7.20
CA LEU A 21 13.90 12.36 5.80
C LEU A 21 12.78 13.38 5.57
N LEU A 22 11.77 13.40 6.46
CA LEU A 22 10.71 14.41 6.40
C LEU A 22 11.28 15.83 6.44
N LYS A 23 12.22 16.10 7.34
CA LYS A 23 12.89 17.41 7.44
C LYS A 23 13.75 17.71 6.22
N ARG A 24 14.57 16.75 5.79
CA ARG A 24 15.46 16.92 4.64
C ARG A 24 14.71 17.31 3.37
N PHE A 25 13.56 16.66 3.11
CA PHE A 25 12.72 16.91 1.95
C PHE A 25 11.64 17.97 2.19
N LYS A 26 11.55 18.55 3.40
CA LYS A 26 10.56 19.57 3.79
C LYS A 26 9.11 19.12 3.60
N LEU A 27 8.81 17.90 4.03
CA LEU A 27 7.52 17.22 3.81
C LEU A 27 6.60 17.19 5.04
N GLU A 28 7.04 17.72 6.17
CA GLU A 28 6.36 17.59 7.47
C GLU A 28 4.90 18.09 7.45
N ASN A 29 4.62 19.12 6.65
CA ASN A 29 3.29 19.74 6.58
C ASN A 29 2.36 19.12 5.51
N ASN A 30 2.83 18.14 4.75
CA ASN A 30 2.09 17.56 3.62
C ASN A 30 1.59 16.13 3.89
N ILE A 31 1.77 15.64 5.11
CA ILE A 31 1.35 14.30 5.51
C ILE A 31 -0.16 14.24 5.54
N PHE A 32 -0.73 13.21 4.91
CA PHE A 32 -2.16 12.92 4.95
C PHE A 32 -2.42 11.48 5.42
N LYS A 33 -3.55 11.29 6.07
CA LYS A 33 -4.00 9.97 6.52
C LYS A 33 -4.85 9.32 5.45
N GLN A 34 -4.60 8.04 5.21
CA GLN A 34 -5.48 7.15 4.47
C GLN A 34 -5.64 5.83 5.23
N ILE A 35 -6.75 5.16 5.04
CA ILE A 35 -7.03 3.87 5.69
C ILE A 35 -7.11 2.81 4.61
N ASN A 36 -6.37 1.72 4.79
CA ASN A 36 -6.49 0.53 3.96
C ASN A 36 -7.35 -0.50 4.70
N HIS A 37 -8.52 -0.78 4.16
CA HIS A 37 -9.40 -1.86 4.63
C HIS A 37 -9.13 -3.08 3.77
N TYR A 38 -8.63 -4.17 4.36
CA TYR A 38 -8.27 -5.40 3.65
C TYR A 38 -9.38 -6.44 3.73
N PHE A 39 -9.60 -7.15 2.62
CA PHE A 39 -10.65 -8.14 2.43
C PHE A 39 -10.08 -9.47 2.00
N ASP A 40 -10.74 -10.53 2.39
CA ASP A 40 -10.46 -11.89 1.92
C ASP A 40 -11.71 -12.76 2.08
N THR A 41 -11.65 -13.97 1.53
CA THR A 41 -12.61 -15.04 1.82
C THR A 41 -12.43 -15.53 3.25
N ASP A 42 -13.38 -16.33 3.75
CA ASP A 42 -13.28 -16.93 5.08
C ASP A 42 -12.05 -17.83 5.23
N ASP A 43 -11.66 -18.50 4.14
CA ASP A 43 -10.49 -19.38 4.08
C ASP A 43 -9.20 -18.66 3.69
N TYR A 44 -9.23 -17.34 3.51
CA TYR A 44 -8.08 -16.52 3.11
C TYR A 44 -7.44 -16.96 1.78
N ILE A 45 -8.25 -17.30 0.80
CA ILE A 45 -7.81 -17.79 -0.52
C ILE A 45 -7.00 -16.73 -1.27
N LEU A 46 -7.39 -15.44 -1.18
CA LEU A 46 -6.68 -14.37 -1.87
C LEU A 46 -5.26 -14.23 -1.33
N ASN A 47 -5.10 -14.24 -0.01
CA ASN A 47 -3.79 -14.18 0.64
C ASN A 47 -2.91 -15.37 0.22
N GLN A 48 -3.46 -16.59 0.20
CA GLN A 48 -2.75 -17.81 -0.25
C GLN A 48 -2.26 -17.68 -1.70
N ARG A 49 -3.02 -17.01 -2.55
CA ARG A 49 -2.69 -16.75 -3.95
C ARG A 49 -1.82 -15.51 -4.17
N LYS A 50 -1.35 -14.85 -3.10
CA LYS A 50 -0.59 -13.60 -3.15
C LYS A 50 -1.35 -12.45 -3.85
N ILE A 51 -2.67 -12.46 -3.71
CA ILE A 51 -3.57 -11.41 -4.17
C ILE A 51 -3.94 -10.54 -2.97
N VAL A 52 -3.86 -9.23 -3.15
CA VAL A 52 -4.28 -8.24 -2.15
C VAL A 52 -5.52 -7.53 -2.67
N LEU A 53 -6.57 -7.56 -1.86
CA LEU A 53 -7.80 -6.83 -2.10
C LEU A 53 -8.04 -5.84 -0.98
N ARG A 54 -8.16 -4.56 -1.33
CA ARG A 54 -8.38 -3.50 -0.34
C ARG A 54 -9.37 -2.46 -0.83
N ILE A 55 -10.07 -1.85 0.10
CA ILE A 55 -10.70 -0.55 -0.10
C ILE A 55 -9.81 0.48 0.59
N ARG A 56 -9.31 1.45 -0.18
CA ARG A 56 -8.55 2.59 0.35
C ARG A 56 -9.49 3.76 0.52
N GLN A 57 -9.56 4.26 1.75
CA GLN A 57 -10.28 5.45 2.13
C GLN A 57 -9.29 6.60 2.31
N LYS A 58 -9.38 7.64 1.48
CA LYS A 58 -8.54 8.85 1.59
C LYS A 58 -9.22 9.97 2.37
N SER A 59 -10.55 9.97 2.41
CA SER A 59 -11.40 10.90 3.16
C SER A 59 -12.78 10.27 3.30
N ASP A 60 -13.71 10.96 3.94
CA ASP A 60 -15.08 10.45 4.13
C ASP A 60 -15.86 10.23 2.82
N ASP A 61 -15.41 10.84 1.73
CA ASP A 61 -16.05 10.83 0.42
C ASP A 61 -15.20 10.21 -0.70
N ARG A 62 -13.95 9.78 -0.43
CA ARG A 62 -13.05 9.25 -1.45
C ARG A 62 -12.60 7.83 -1.15
N PHE A 63 -13.18 6.90 -1.89
CA PHE A 63 -12.92 5.46 -1.75
C PHE A 63 -12.53 4.84 -3.09
N LYS A 64 -11.64 3.86 -3.01
CA LYS A 64 -11.18 3.11 -4.16
C LYS A 64 -10.98 1.65 -3.78
N VAL A 65 -11.62 0.71 -4.50
CA VAL A 65 -11.29 -0.72 -4.39
C VAL A 65 -10.14 -1.03 -5.31
N THR A 66 -9.16 -1.77 -4.80
CA THR A 66 -7.94 -2.13 -5.52
C THR A 66 -7.68 -3.63 -5.38
N LEU A 67 -7.41 -4.26 -6.51
CA LEU A 67 -6.91 -5.62 -6.61
C LEU A 67 -5.45 -5.56 -7.06
N LYS A 68 -4.55 -6.19 -6.31
CA LYS A 68 -3.12 -6.23 -6.60
C LYS A 68 -2.62 -7.66 -6.58
N SER A 69 -2.02 -8.10 -7.68
CA SER A 69 -1.40 -9.43 -7.79
C SER A 69 0.09 -9.29 -8.07
N GLN A 70 0.89 -10.16 -7.45
CA GLN A 70 2.34 -10.09 -7.56
C GLN A 70 2.85 -10.68 -8.87
N SER A 71 3.90 -10.06 -9.43
CA SER A 71 4.73 -10.59 -10.51
C SER A 71 6.21 -10.54 -10.11
N GLU A 72 7.10 -11.04 -10.96
CA GLU A 72 8.54 -11.09 -10.66
C GLU A 72 9.19 -9.71 -10.48
N GLN A 73 8.80 -8.73 -11.29
CA GLN A 73 9.39 -7.40 -11.30
C GLN A 73 8.43 -6.28 -10.90
N GLY A 74 7.28 -6.61 -10.34
CA GLY A 74 6.28 -5.63 -9.97
C GLY A 74 4.98 -6.27 -9.56
N ALA A 75 3.90 -5.50 -9.60
CA ALA A 75 2.57 -5.98 -9.33
C ALA A 75 1.59 -5.49 -10.40
N PHE A 76 0.67 -6.36 -10.79
CA PHE A 76 -0.50 -5.94 -11.56
C PHE A 76 -1.52 -5.32 -10.62
N GLU A 77 -1.88 -4.08 -10.86
CA GLU A 77 -2.87 -3.36 -10.07
C GLU A 77 -4.07 -2.99 -10.94
N SER A 78 -5.25 -3.29 -10.44
CA SER A 78 -6.52 -2.85 -11.00
C SER A 78 -7.33 -2.15 -9.94
N HIS A 79 -7.98 -1.03 -10.27
CA HIS A 79 -8.79 -0.32 -9.29
C HIS A 79 -10.06 0.27 -9.90
N VAL A 80 -11.04 0.48 -9.03
CA VAL A 80 -12.32 1.10 -9.35
C VAL A 80 -12.64 2.12 -8.25
N LEU A 81 -13.04 3.33 -8.67
CA LEU A 81 -13.54 4.36 -7.74
C LEU A 81 -14.91 3.94 -7.24
N LEU A 82 -15.18 4.15 -5.96
CA LEU A 82 -16.43 3.78 -5.32
C LEU A 82 -17.19 5.03 -4.85
N HIS A 83 -18.51 4.96 -4.96
CA HIS A 83 -19.36 5.90 -4.24
C HIS A 83 -19.23 5.65 -2.72
N PRO A 84 -19.23 6.70 -1.87
CA PRO A 84 -19.02 6.54 -0.42
C PRO A 84 -19.99 5.56 0.26
N ASP A 85 -21.27 5.61 -0.08
CA ASP A 85 -22.28 4.71 0.50
C ASP A 85 -22.06 3.25 0.09
N GLN A 86 -21.66 3.02 -1.17
CA GLN A 86 -21.28 1.71 -1.68
C GLN A 86 -20.05 1.16 -0.93
N ALA A 87 -19.02 1.97 -0.75
CA ALA A 87 -17.81 1.57 -0.03
C ALA A 87 -18.11 1.22 1.44
N LYS A 88 -18.93 2.01 2.11
CA LYS A 88 -19.34 1.76 3.50
C LYS A 88 -20.16 0.47 3.64
N ASP A 89 -21.06 0.21 2.69
CA ASP A 89 -21.80 -1.05 2.65
C ASP A 89 -20.89 -2.26 2.43
N MET A 90 -19.97 -2.16 1.48
CA MET A 90 -18.99 -3.21 1.20
C MET A 90 -18.09 -3.52 2.42
N ILE A 91 -17.67 -2.51 3.16
CA ILE A 91 -16.88 -2.68 4.38
C ILE A 91 -17.71 -3.39 5.46
N LYS A 92 -18.97 -3.06 5.57
CA LYS A 92 -19.88 -3.63 6.60
C LYS A 92 -20.35 -5.03 6.28
N ASN A 93 -20.76 -5.28 5.03
CA ASN A 93 -21.50 -6.49 4.63
C ASN A 93 -20.70 -7.44 3.72
N GLY A 94 -19.52 -7.02 3.23
CA GLY A 94 -18.79 -7.76 2.21
C GLY A 94 -19.33 -7.50 0.81
N PHE A 95 -18.71 -8.13 -0.19
CA PHE A 95 -19.09 -7.98 -1.59
C PHE A 95 -18.56 -9.13 -2.44
N ASN A 96 -19.12 -9.28 -3.66
CA ASN A 96 -18.59 -10.22 -4.64
C ASN A 96 -17.53 -9.52 -5.49
N THR A 97 -16.33 -10.11 -5.59
CA THR A 97 -15.22 -9.53 -6.34
C THR A 97 -15.51 -9.40 -7.84
N LYS A 98 -16.36 -10.25 -8.38
CA LYS A 98 -16.77 -10.24 -9.80
C LYS A 98 -17.52 -8.97 -10.19
N ASP A 99 -18.12 -8.27 -9.23
CA ASP A 99 -18.80 -7.00 -9.48
C ASP A 99 -17.81 -5.90 -9.92
N PHE A 100 -16.51 -6.08 -9.67
CA PHE A 100 -15.45 -5.13 -9.98
C PHE A 100 -14.31 -5.70 -10.84
N PHE A 101 -14.07 -7.01 -10.75
CA PHE A 101 -12.94 -7.70 -11.39
C PHE A 101 -13.41 -8.99 -12.04
N GLU A 102 -13.54 -9.00 -13.37
CA GLU A 102 -14.16 -10.08 -14.16
C GLU A 102 -13.52 -11.45 -13.94
N ASP A 103 -12.19 -11.48 -13.71
CA ASP A 103 -11.42 -12.73 -13.58
C ASP A 103 -11.40 -13.29 -12.15
N LEU A 104 -12.12 -12.66 -11.22
CA LEU A 104 -12.11 -13.05 -9.81
C LEU A 104 -13.55 -13.16 -9.28
N ASP A 105 -13.95 -14.36 -8.89
CA ASP A 105 -15.31 -14.65 -8.42
C ASP A 105 -15.29 -15.25 -7.01
N TYR A 106 -15.22 -14.38 -6.01
CA TYR A 106 -15.25 -14.75 -4.59
C TYR A 106 -16.11 -13.75 -3.81
N PHE A 107 -16.87 -14.24 -2.86
CA PHE A 107 -17.45 -13.41 -1.83
C PHE A 107 -16.40 -13.13 -0.76
N VAL A 108 -16.18 -11.87 -0.44
CA VAL A 108 -15.16 -11.39 0.49
C VAL A 108 -15.76 -10.51 1.58
N THR A 109 -15.14 -10.55 2.74
CA THR A 109 -15.51 -9.72 3.89
C THR A 109 -14.30 -8.97 4.42
N PHE A 110 -14.57 -7.88 5.14
CA PHE A 110 -13.54 -7.12 5.83
C PHE A 110 -12.80 -8.01 6.86
N LYS A 111 -11.49 -7.92 6.88
CA LYS A 111 -10.64 -8.69 7.81
C LYS A 111 -9.86 -7.81 8.77
N VAL A 112 -9.20 -6.77 8.27
CA VAL A 112 -8.31 -5.92 9.06
C VAL A 112 -8.08 -4.59 8.35
N SER A 113 -7.76 -3.56 9.10
CA SER A 113 -7.37 -2.26 8.55
C SER A 113 -5.97 -1.84 9.02
N LEU A 114 -5.38 -0.94 8.26
CA LEU A 114 -4.11 -0.28 8.55
C LEU A 114 -4.26 1.21 8.26
N ASP A 115 -3.92 2.04 9.24
CA ASP A 115 -3.83 3.48 9.07
C ASP A 115 -2.47 3.83 8.49
N ASN A 116 -2.47 4.50 7.36
CA ASN A 116 -1.26 4.92 6.66
C ASN A 116 -1.19 6.44 6.60
N TYR A 117 -0.20 7.00 7.30
CA TYR A 117 0.13 8.42 7.21
C TYR A 117 1.23 8.58 6.16
N ARG A 118 0.87 9.17 5.03
CA ARG A 118 1.69 9.18 3.82
C ARG A 118 2.01 10.59 3.36
N VAL A 119 3.22 10.76 2.86
CA VAL A 119 3.62 11.91 2.07
C VAL A 119 4.47 11.44 0.90
N SER A 120 4.44 12.18 -0.20
CA SER A 120 5.21 11.86 -1.40
C SER A 120 6.02 13.03 -1.89
N THR A 121 7.10 12.73 -2.61
CA THR A 121 7.92 13.71 -3.30
C THR A 121 8.49 13.11 -4.58
N PRO A 122 8.59 13.88 -5.68
CA PRO A 122 9.32 13.44 -6.86
C PRO A 122 10.80 13.18 -6.53
N TYR A 123 11.38 12.13 -7.11
CA TYR A 123 12.79 11.82 -7.00
C TYR A 123 13.28 11.09 -8.25
N GLU A 124 14.27 11.66 -8.97
CA GLU A 124 14.95 11.03 -10.10
C GLU A 124 13.99 10.35 -11.11
N GLY A 125 12.94 11.04 -11.53
CA GLY A 125 11.95 10.53 -12.48
C GLY A 125 10.91 9.55 -11.91
N GLY A 126 11.02 9.19 -10.65
CA GLY A 126 10.04 8.40 -9.91
C GLY A 126 9.40 9.19 -8.77
N VAL A 127 8.75 8.50 -7.87
CA VAL A 127 8.10 9.07 -6.68
C VAL A 127 8.53 8.32 -5.43
N LEU A 128 9.03 9.06 -4.45
CA LEU A 128 9.26 8.55 -3.10
C LEU A 128 8.00 8.76 -2.26
N PHE A 129 7.63 7.71 -1.53
CA PHE A 129 6.60 7.76 -0.49
C PHE A 129 7.25 7.49 0.86
N LEU A 130 7.00 8.35 1.82
CA LEU A 130 7.34 8.14 3.22
C LEU A 130 6.06 7.80 3.98
N ASP A 131 6.06 6.65 4.64
CA ASP A 131 4.91 6.11 5.32
C ASP A 131 5.17 5.84 6.79
N ARG A 132 4.27 6.30 7.63
CA ARG A 132 4.03 5.76 8.96
C ARG A 132 2.81 4.86 8.90
N CYS A 133 2.93 3.65 9.39
CA CYS A 133 1.86 2.65 9.40
C CYS A 133 1.47 2.32 10.84
N ASP A 134 0.19 2.48 11.17
CA ASP A 134 -0.37 2.16 12.48
C ASP A 134 -1.35 0.99 12.31
N TYR A 135 -1.07 -0.12 12.96
CA TYR A 135 -1.89 -1.33 12.91
C TYR A 135 -1.60 -2.24 14.10
N CYS A 136 -2.57 -2.98 14.64
CA CYS A 136 -2.40 -3.93 15.75
C CYS A 136 -1.60 -3.39 16.97
N ASN A 137 -1.76 -2.14 17.32
CA ASN A 137 -0.94 -1.47 18.34
C ASN A 137 0.56 -1.38 18.00
N VAL A 138 0.91 -1.56 16.73
CA VAL A 138 2.27 -1.40 16.20
C VAL A 138 2.33 -0.13 15.36
N ILE A 139 3.41 0.61 15.50
CA ILE A 139 3.76 1.72 14.63
C ILE A 139 5.08 1.37 13.97
N ASP A 140 5.10 1.36 12.64
CA ASP A 140 6.33 1.23 11.87
C ASP A 140 6.42 2.24 10.73
N TYR A 141 7.58 2.30 10.12
CA TYR A 141 7.91 3.29 9.11
C TYR A 141 8.57 2.62 7.91
N GLU A 142 8.31 3.14 6.72
CA GLU A 142 8.95 2.68 5.51
C GLU A 142 9.10 3.81 4.48
N VAL A 143 10.02 3.62 3.55
CA VAL A 143 10.09 4.39 2.31
C VAL A 143 9.84 3.45 1.14
N GLU A 144 9.01 3.90 0.19
CA GLU A 144 8.76 3.24 -1.08
C GLU A 144 9.24 4.15 -2.21
N TYR A 145 9.84 3.57 -3.24
CA TYR A 145 10.20 4.26 -4.47
C TYR A 145 9.51 3.61 -5.65
N GLU A 146 8.57 4.33 -6.25
CA GLU A 146 7.76 3.88 -7.37
C GLU A 146 8.31 4.45 -8.68
N VAL A 147 8.52 3.58 -9.65
CA VAL A 147 9.20 3.88 -10.93
C VAL A 147 8.57 3.12 -12.09
N ASP A 148 8.93 3.53 -13.31
CA ASP A 148 8.48 2.88 -14.54
C ASP A 148 9.47 1.83 -15.07
N ASP A 149 10.74 1.92 -14.70
CA ASP A 149 11.80 0.99 -15.13
C ASP A 149 12.43 0.28 -13.93
N TYR A 150 12.40 -1.06 -13.94
CA TYR A 150 12.90 -1.88 -12.84
C TYR A 150 14.41 -1.72 -12.63
N HIS A 151 15.22 -1.84 -13.69
CA HIS A 151 16.68 -1.85 -13.55
C HIS A 151 17.23 -0.48 -13.20
N LEU A 152 16.72 0.57 -13.83
CA LEU A 152 17.07 1.94 -13.48
C LEU A 152 16.59 2.29 -12.08
N GLY A 153 15.37 1.91 -11.75
CA GLY A 153 14.78 2.14 -10.42
C GLY A 153 15.56 1.49 -9.29
N GLN A 154 16.06 0.28 -9.48
CA GLN A 154 16.91 -0.41 -8.51
C GLN A 154 18.18 0.40 -8.20
N LYS A 155 18.86 0.87 -9.24
CA LYS A 155 20.09 1.69 -9.09
C LYS A 155 19.80 3.03 -8.40
N LEU A 156 18.69 3.68 -8.77
CA LEU A 156 18.31 4.96 -8.18
C LEU A 156 17.88 4.81 -6.73
N PHE A 157 17.23 3.71 -6.38
CA PHE A 157 16.87 3.42 -4.99
C PHE A 157 18.12 3.14 -4.14
N GLU A 158 19.07 2.36 -4.64
CA GLU A 158 20.38 2.14 -3.99
C GLU A 158 21.12 3.47 -3.77
N LYS A 159 21.13 4.35 -4.78
CA LYS A 159 21.68 5.71 -4.67
C LYS A 159 20.99 6.50 -3.55
N PHE A 160 19.67 6.48 -3.51
CA PHE A 160 18.88 7.15 -2.46
C PHE A 160 19.25 6.63 -1.06
N LEU A 161 19.34 5.31 -0.88
CA LEU A 161 19.73 4.71 0.40
C LEU A 161 21.13 5.17 0.84
N ASN A 162 22.09 5.15 -0.06
CA ASN A 162 23.47 5.54 0.22
C ASN A 162 23.59 7.03 0.57
N GLU A 163 22.95 7.91 -0.20
CA GLU A 163 22.97 9.35 0.02
C GLU A 163 22.31 9.76 1.35
N ASN A 164 21.40 8.95 1.86
CA ASN A 164 20.66 9.24 3.09
C ASN A 164 21.17 8.38 4.28
N GLY A 165 22.20 7.59 4.09
CA GLY A 165 22.73 6.74 5.16
C GLY A 165 21.72 5.71 5.67
N ILE A 166 20.90 5.15 4.78
CA ILE A 166 19.87 4.17 5.13
C ILE A 166 20.43 2.78 4.92
N VAL A 167 20.44 1.98 5.98
CA VAL A 167 20.69 0.54 5.88
C VAL A 167 19.40 -0.15 5.46
N GLN A 168 19.44 -0.89 4.37
CA GLN A 168 18.26 -1.60 3.87
C GLN A 168 17.76 -2.62 4.90
N MET A 169 16.52 -2.47 5.31
CA MET A 169 15.81 -3.39 6.21
C MET A 169 14.68 -4.06 5.42
N PRO A 170 14.72 -5.39 5.22
CA PRO A 170 13.60 -6.10 4.61
C PRO A 170 12.31 -5.81 5.38
N THR A 171 11.27 -5.43 4.66
CA THR A 171 9.95 -5.23 5.25
C THR A 171 8.89 -5.95 4.44
N LYS A 172 7.96 -6.59 5.13
CA LYS A 172 6.80 -7.22 4.51
C LYS A 172 5.86 -6.15 3.95
N ARG A 173 5.02 -6.53 2.99
CA ARG A 173 3.96 -5.66 2.47
C ARG A 173 3.02 -5.20 3.58
N LYS A 174 2.44 -4.01 3.44
CA LYS A 174 1.46 -3.48 4.40
C LYS A 174 0.33 -4.47 4.70
N SER A 175 -0.19 -5.14 3.66
CA SER A 175 -1.22 -6.17 3.82
C SER A 175 -0.74 -7.35 4.67
N GLU A 176 0.45 -7.86 4.42
CA GLU A 176 1.01 -8.98 5.20
C GLU A 176 1.19 -8.61 6.66
N ARG A 177 1.68 -7.39 6.93
CA ARG A 177 1.81 -6.88 8.30
C ARG A 177 0.45 -6.72 8.98
N ALA A 178 -0.51 -6.12 8.31
CA ALA A 178 -1.86 -5.94 8.84
C ALA A 178 -2.53 -7.28 9.14
N PHE A 179 -2.36 -8.28 8.28
CA PHE A 179 -2.92 -9.62 8.51
C PHE A 179 -2.30 -10.36 9.71
N THR A 180 -1.18 -9.91 10.26
CA THR A 180 -0.66 -10.45 11.54
C THR A 180 -1.55 -10.12 12.74
N CYS A 181 -2.47 -9.17 12.61
CA CYS A 181 -3.48 -8.83 13.64
C CYS A 181 -4.54 -9.91 13.85
N ARG A 182 -4.55 -10.93 13.03
CA ARG A 182 -5.50 -12.03 13.20
C ARG A 182 -5.16 -12.85 14.43
N ARG A 183 -6.15 -13.00 15.24
CA ARG A 183 -6.20 -14.02 16.28
C ARG A 183 -7.58 -14.61 16.35
#